data_4b9049de16e6a87467960fa0e148738b
#
_entry.id   4b9049de16e6a87467960fa0e148738b
#
_cell.length_a   1.000
_cell.length_b   1.000
_cell.length_c   1.000
_cell.angle_alpha   90.00
_cell.angle_beta   90.00
_cell.angle_gamma   90.00
#
_symmetry.space_group_name_H-M   'P 1'
#
loop_
_entity.id
_entity.type
_entity.pdbx_description
1 polymer ?
#
loop_
_entity_poly.entity_id
_entity_poly.type
_entity_poly.pdbx_seq_one_letter_code
_entity_poly.pdbx_strand_id
1 'polypeptide(L)'
;MKILSILAQKPSSTGSGIYLTEVLKSFRKMGEEQAVVYGITKEDKVPEFSGVKAYPVYYESADLPFPVLGMSDEMPYRSTRYRDLTEEMLEAFRLAFLKRVREAVQEFQPDLVLCHHLYLLTALVREAFPGLTIYGFCHNTDLRQMEKHSLKREFIRENIRKLDRIFTPKEAQKKEVIRVYGVEPDKIRNIAIGYNAERFKLPKEDIIYREGIPRRRTVRLPNGEVLEKGEALDLLFAGKLGEKKGVFSLLRAVESLFHEEKEKSALRLFLAGDNGNLTEKEAVYRLAESCSYPIHFLGRLEQEELVKFYQFSDIFTLPSFFDAVPLTVLEALACGNKVVLTALEGLEDFFKENTPASPVFFVQLPKMQNQDEMKKEDMAAFETKLKESIRKATEYTYKNMVSISFLSWDAICKNILDCKD
;
A
#
# COMPACT_ATOMS: atom_id res chain seq x y z
N MET A 1 -20.53 -8.38 16.01
CA MET A 1 -20.10 -7.14 16.66
C MET A 1 -20.46 -5.94 15.77
N LYS A 2 -20.67 -4.75 16.34
CA LYS A 2 -20.93 -3.53 15.59
C LYS A 2 -19.64 -2.69 15.50
N ILE A 3 -19.11 -2.53 14.30
CA ILE A 3 -17.82 -1.87 14.06
C ILE A 3 -18.03 -0.58 13.27
N LEU A 4 -17.57 0.54 13.81
CA LEU A 4 -17.59 1.85 13.16
C LEU A 4 -16.17 2.22 12.69
N SER A 5 -15.95 2.30 11.39
CA SER A 5 -14.68 2.76 10.82
C SER A 5 -14.72 4.25 10.49
N ILE A 6 -13.63 4.98 10.73
CA ILE A 6 -13.54 6.43 10.54
C ILE A 6 -12.28 6.80 9.75
N LEU A 7 -12.46 7.56 8.66
CA LEU A 7 -11.39 8.07 7.81
C LEU A 7 -11.68 9.50 7.36
N ALA A 8 -10.74 10.43 7.52
CA ALA A 8 -10.92 11.83 7.08
C ALA A 8 -10.85 12.02 5.56
N GLN A 9 -10.37 11.02 4.84
CA GLN A 9 -10.05 11.07 3.40
C GLN A 9 -11.04 10.28 2.56
N LYS A 10 -10.86 10.38 1.23
CA LYS A 10 -11.62 9.58 0.25
C LYS A 10 -11.28 8.10 0.42
N PRO A 11 -12.27 7.22 0.54
CA PRO A 11 -12.05 5.78 0.50
C PRO A 11 -11.56 5.35 -0.89
N SER A 12 -10.77 4.28 -0.94
CA SER A 12 -10.24 3.65 -2.17
C SER A 12 -9.28 4.49 -3.03
N SER A 13 -9.00 5.76 -2.66
CA SER A 13 -8.15 6.66 -3.46
C SER A 13 -6.68 6.70 -3.01
N THR A 14 -6.38 6.16 -1.84
CA THR A 14 -5.04 6.16 -1.21
C THR A 14 -4.78 4.83 -0.55
N GLY A 15 -3.56 4.57 -0.10
CA GLY A 15 -3.22 3.35 0.64
C GLY A 15 -4.11 3.14 1.87
N SER A 16 -4.38 4.20 2.65
CA SER A 16 -5.30 4.13 3.80
C SER A 16 -6.76 3.93 3.39
N GLY A 17 -7.18 4.49 2.25
CA GLY A 17 -8.51 4.27 1.69
C GLY A 17 -8.70 2.83 1.19
N ILE A 18 -7.71 2.26 0.54
CA ILE A 18 -7.70 0.85 0.15
C ILE A 18 -7.74 -0.05 1.39
N TYR A 19 -6.91 0.25 2.40
CA TYR A 19 -6.92 -0.45 3.67
C TYR A 19 -8.33 -0.47 4.29
N LEU A 20 -8.97 0.69 4.43
CA LEU A 20 -10.35 0.81 4.92
C LEU A 20 -11.31 -0.08 4.13
N THR A 21 -11.27 0.00 2.79
CA THR A 21 -12.19 -0.73 1.92
C THR A 21 -12.04 -2.25 2.06
N GLU A 22 -10.81 -2.75 2.14
CA GLU A 22 -10.54 -4.17 2.29
C GLU A 22 -10.91 -4.69 3.68
N VAL A 23 -10.68 -3.90 4.73
CA VAL A 23 -11.12 -4.21 6.10
C VAL A 23 -12.65 -4.29 6.18
N LEU A 24 -13.37 -3.34 5.57
CA LEU A 24 -14.83 -3.39 5.51
C LEU A 24 -15.34 -4.65 4.80
N LYS A 25 -14.73 -5.04 3.68
CA LYS A 25 -15.08 -6.27 2.94
C LYS A 25 -14.83 -7.52 3.79
N SER A 26 -13.71 -7.56 4.50
CA SER A 26 -13.31 -8.70 5.30
C SER A 26 -14.21 -8.90 6.53
N PHE A 27 -14.47 -7.82 7.29
CA PHE A 27 -15.41 -7.90 8.41
C PHE A 27 -16.83 -8.29 7.98
N ARG A 28 -17.27 -7.85 6.80
CA ARG A 28 -18.54 -8.28 6.24
C ARG A 28 -18.58 -9.77 5.98
N LYS A 29 -17.52 -10.37 5.43
CA LYS A 29 -17.43 -11.83 5.25
C LYS A 29 -17.49 -12.59 6.59
N MET A 30 -16.98 -11.98 7.66
CA MET A 30 -17.04 -12.54 9.01
C MET A 30 -18.43 -12.37 9.66
N GLY A 31 -19.37 -11.71 8.98
CA GLY A 31 -20.72 -11.48 9.50
C GLY A 31 -20.83 -10.31 10.48
N GLU A 32 -19.80 -9.43 10.54
CA GLU A 32 -19.82 -8.27 11.40
C GLU A 32 -20.73 -7.17 10.85
N GLU A 33 -21.51 -6.52 11.72
CA GLU A 33 -22.28 -5.32 11.36
C GLU A 33 -21.35 -4.11 11.28
N GLN A 34 -21.52 -3.27 10.26
CA GLN A 34 -20.57 -2.20 10.00
C GLN A 34 -21.21 -0.87 9.67
N ALA A 35 -20.55 0.19 10.12
CA ALA A 35 -20.80 1.56 9.71
C ALA A 35 -19.46 2.24 9.35
N VAL A 36 -19.52 3.28 8.52
CA VAL A 36 -18.33 4.03 8.11
C VAL A 36 -18.60 5.54 8.03
N VAL A 37 -17.74 6.34 8.65
CA VAL A 37 -17.66 7.80 8.48
C VAL A 37 -16.42 8.10 7.62
N TYR A 38 -16.60 8.83 6.52
CA TYR A 38 -15.49 9.15 5.61
C TYR A 38 -15.66 10.49 4.92
N GLY A 39 -14.53 11.10 4.53
CA GLY A 39 -14.51 12.34 3.76
C GLY A 39 -14.64 12.07 2.25
N ILE A 40 -15.44 12.89 1.55
CA ILE A 40 -15.67 12.79 0.11
C ILE A 40 -16.11 14.14 -0.45
N THR A 41 -16.10 14.34 -1.77
CA THR A 41 -16.78 15.46 -2.43
C THR A 41 -18.09 15.00 -3.08
N LYS A 42 -18.98 15.93 -3.42
CA LYS A 42 -20.25 15.58 -4.10
C LYS A 42 -20.05 15.06 -5.53
N GLU A 43 -18.93 15.40 -6.13
CA GLU A 43 -18.57 15.00 -7.49
C GLU A 43 -17.97 13.58 -7.56
N ASP A 44 -17.50 13.07 -6.43
CA ASP A 44 -16.95 11.74 -6.38
C ASP A 44 -18.05 10.68 -6.49
N LYS A 45 -17.73 9.59 -7.18
CA LYS A 45 -18.57 8.40 -7.13
C LYS A 45 -18.54 7.82 -5.72
N VAL A 46 -19.69 7.79 -5.05
CA VAL A 46 -19.81 7.17 -3.73
C VAL A 46 -19.43 5.69 -3.83
N PRO A 47 -18.46 5.22 -3.04
CA PRO A 47 -18.13 3.80 -3.02
C PRO A 47 -19.33 2.96 -2.60
N GLU A 48 -19.57 1.88 -3.31
CA GLU A 48 -20.62 0.94 -2.98
C GLU A 48 -20.14 0.04 -1.83
N PHE A 49 -20.40 0.47 -0.59
CA PHE A 49 -20.19 -0.33 0.60
C PHE A 49 -21.41 -1.23 0.87
N SER A 50 -21.59 -2.27 0.07
CA SER A 50 -22.72 -3.17 0.19
C SER A 50 -22.89 -3.69 1.63
N GLY A 51 -24.03 -3.42 2.28
CA GLY A 51 -24.34 -3.84 3.64
C GLY A 51 -23.63 -3.07 4.77
N VAL A 52 -22.95 -1.93 4.46
CA VAL A 52 -22.33 -1.05 5.45
C VAL A 52 -23.10 0.27 5.53
N LYS A 53 -23.46 0.70 6.74
CA LYS A 53 -24.14 1.98 6.94
C LYS A 53 -23.15 3.15 6.76
N ALA A 54 -23.34 3.98 5.74
CA ALA A 54 -22.40 5.02 5.34
C ALA A 54 -22.82 6.41 5.85
N TYR A 55 -21.89 7.16 6.43
CA TYR A 55 -22.05 8.52 6.93
C TYR A 55 -21.00 9.44 6.27
N PRO A 56 -21.22 9.87 5.02
CA PRO A 56 -20.27 10.72 4.31
C PRO A 56 -20.20 12.13 4.91
N VAL A 57 -18.99 12.68 4.98
CA VAL A 57 -18.70 14.08 5.26
C VAL A 57 -18.27 14.75 3.96
N TYR A 58 -19.07 15.70 3.48
CA TYR A 58 -18.84 16.32 2.18
C TYR A 58 -17.95 17.55 2.30
N TYR A 59 -16.74 17.46 1.73
CA TYR A 59 -15.90 18.61 1.46
C TYR A 59 -16.42 19.41 0.26
N GLU A 60 -15.89 20.62 0.04
CA GLU A 60 -16.35 21.56 -0.98
C GLU A 60 -17.86 21.82 -0.89
N SER A 61 -18.36 21.92 0.37
CA SER A 61 -19.73 22.14 0.76
C SER A 61 -19.85 23.37 1.65
N ALA A 62 -21.09 23.73 2.03
CA ALA A 62 -21.30 24.82 2.99
C ALA A 62 -20.65 24.55 4.37
N ASP A 63 -20.63 23.28 4.81
CA ASP A 63 -20.05 22.89 6.11
C ASP A 63 -18.51 22.78 6.05
N LEU A 64 -17.95 22.42 4.90
CA LEU A 64 -16.50 22.28 4.66
C LEU A 64 -16.13 22.93 3.30
N PRO A 65 -15.94 24.26 3.22
CA PRO A 65 -15.76 24.99 1.97
C PRO A 65 -14.34 24.89 1.39
N PHE A 66 -13.66 23.77 1.56
CA PHE A 66 -12.30 23.53 1.07
C PHE A 66 -12.14 22.07 0.61
N PRO A 67 -11.11 21.78 -0.23
CA PRO A 67 -10.82 20.43 -0.70
C PRO A 67 -10.50 19.45 0.42
N VAL A 68 -10.67 18.15 0.15
CA VAL A 68 -10.37 17.06 1.09
C VAL A 68 -8.98 17.20 1.69
N LEU A 69 -8.86 17.00 3.01
CA LEU A 69 -7.57 17.07 3.69
C LEU A 69 -6.65 15.91 3.27
N GLY A 70 -5.45 16.24 2.83
CA GLY A 70 -4.42 15.29 2.42
C GLY A 70 -3.44 14.96 3.52
N MET A 71 -3.19 13.69 3.77
CA MET A 71 -2.14 13.24 4.70
C MET A 71 -0.73 13.32 4.09
N SER A 72 -0.61 13.67 2.80
CA SER A 72 0.64 13.95 2.11
C SER A 72 0.58 15.30 1.42
N ASP A 73 1.73 15.91 1.14
CA ASP A 73 1.80 17.18 0.42
C ASP A 73 1.28 17.05 -1.03
N GLU A 74 1.42 15.85 -1.62
CA GLU A 74 0.88 15.47 -2.92
C GLU A 74 -0.11 14.33 -2.77
N MET A 75 -1.35 14.55 -3.21
CA MET A 75 -2.43 13.57 -3.19
C MET A 75 -2.85 13.25 -4.64
N PRO A 76 -3.45 12.08 -4.91
CA PRO A 76 -3.94 11.72 -6.24
C PRO A 76 -5.22 12.50 -6.65
N TYR A 77 -5.64 13.46 -5.84
CA TYR A 77 -6.78 14.36 -6.05
C TYR A 77 -6.47 15.75 -5.49
N ARG A 78 -7.23 16.76 -5.88
CA ARG A 78 -7.13 18.11 -5.31
C ARG A 78 -7.36 18.06 -3.81
N SER A 79 -6.41 18.55 -3.01
CA SER A 79 -6.43 18.45 -1.56
C SER A 79 -5.94 19.72 -0.87
N THR A 80 -6.38 19.89 0.37
CA THR A 80 -5.87 20.88 1.31
C THR A 80 -4.84 20.21 2.22
N ARG A 81 -3.68 20.82 2.42
CA ARG A 81 -2.66 20.28 3.35
C ARG A 81 -3.01 20.69 4.78
N TYR A 82 -2.80 19.83 5.74
CA TYR A 82 -3.06 20.11 7.16
C TYR A 82 -2.32 21.36 7.67
N ARG A 83 -1.10 21.62 7.15
CA ARG A 83 -0.32 22.81 7.52
C ARG A 83 -0.92 24.14 7.05
N ASP A 84 -1.80 24.10 6.06
CA ASP A 84 -2.42 25.30 5.48
C ASP A 84 -3.82 25.59 6.10
N LEU A 85 -4.24 24.79 7.10
CA LEU A 85 -5.52 25.02 7.80
C LEU A 85 -5.46 26.30 8.64
N THR A 86 -6.46 27.15 8.42
CA THR A 86 -6.75 28.26 9.35
C THR A 86 -7.55 27.76 10.56
N GLU A 87 -7.67 28.56 11.61
CA GLU A 87 -8.49 28.17 12.78
C GLU A 87 -9.97 28.00 12.40
N GLU A 88 -10.49 28.80 11.45
CA GLU A 88 -11.87 28.66 10.95
C GLU A 88 -12.07 27.34 10.20
N MET A 89 -11.11 26.97 9.33
CA MET A 89 -11.14 25.69 8.61
C MET A 89 -11.04 24.51 9.58
N LEU A 90 -10.21 24.64 10.60
CA LEU A 90 -10.03 23.64 11.65
C LEU A 90 -11.32 23.41 12.44
N GLU A 91 -12.00 24.50 12.82
CA GLU A 91 -13.27 24.42 13.53
C GLU A 91 -14.39 23.86 12.64
N ALA A 92 -14.47 24.27 11.37
CA ALA A 92 -15.40 23.69 10.42
C ALA A 92 -15.19 22.17 10.26
N PHE A 93 -13.92 21.74 10.15
CA PHE A 93 -13.56 20.32 10.10
C PHE A 93 -14.02 19.57 11.36
N ARG A 94 -13.71 20.11 12.53
CA ARG A 94 -14.12 19.54 13.81
C ARG A 94 -15.64 19.37 13.91
N LEU A 95 -16.39 20.43 13.60
CA LEU A 95 -17.85 20.41 13.68
C LEU A 95 -18.48 19.43 12.69
N ALA A 96 -18.06 19.45 11.43
CA ALA A 96 -18.63 18.58 10.38
C ALA A 96 -18.38 17.09 10.67
N PHE A 97 -17.14 16.72 11.01
CA PHE A 97 -16.82 15.33 11.32
C PHE A 97 -17.46 14.86 12.63
N LEU A 98 -17.38 15.63 13.72
CA LEU A 98 -17.98 15.22 14.99
C LEU A 98 -19.51 15.14 14.92
N LYS A 99 -20.16 15.96 14.09
CA LYS A 99 -21.60 15.84 13.83
C LYS A 99 -21.91 14.45 13.22
N ARG A 100 -21.22 14.04 12.17
CA ARG A 100 -21.42 12.74 11.52
C ARG A 100 -21.03 11.56 12.41
N VAL A 101 -19.95 11.69 13.18
CA VAL A 101 -19.57 10.64 14.13
C VAL A 101 -20.62 10.49 15.24
N ARG A 102 -21.18 11.60 15.77
CA ARG A 102 -22.28 11.54 16.76
C ARG A 102 -23.51 10.86 16.20
N GLU A 103 -23.93 11.22 14.98
CA GLU A 103 -25.05 10.57 14.29
C GLU A 103 -24.78 9.04 14.16
N ALA A 104 -23.59 8.66 13.68
CA ALA A 104 -23.21 7.27 13.56
C ALA A 104 -23.21 6.52 14.92
N VAL A 105 -22.64 7.11 15.96
CA VAL A 105 -22.59 6.51 17.31
C VAL A 105 -24.00 6.36 17.89
N GLN A 106 -24.87 7.36 17.76
CA GLN A 106 -26.24 7.31 18.28
C GLN A 106 -27.11 6.29 17.57
N GLU A 107 -27.03 6.23 16.24
CA GLU A 107 -27.89 5.36 15.44
C GLU A 107 -27.37 3.92 15.36
N PHE A 108 -26.07 3.74 15.26
CA PHE A 108 -25.44 2.43 15.05
C PHE A 108 -25.03 1.76 16.36
N GLN A 109 -24.69 2.53 17.41
CA GLN A 109 -24.24 2.03 18.73
C GLN A 109 -23.06 1.05 18.59
N PRO A 110 -21.88 1.49 18.14
CA PRO A 110 -20.76 0.60 17.87
C PRO A 110 -20.17 0.00 19.14
N ASP A 111 -19.81 -1.27 19.08
CA ASP A 111 -19.01 -1.96 20.10
C ASP A 111 -17.52 -1.63 19.99
N LEU A 112 -17.07 -1.26 18.80
CA LEU A 112 -15.68 -0.94 18.46
C LEU A 112 -15.62 0.16 17.40
N VAL A 113 -14.73 1.14 17.63
CA VAL A 113 -14.43 2.20 16.67
C VAL A 113 -13.01 2.02 16.15
N LEU A 114 -12.84 2.02 14.82
CA LEU A 114 -11.58 1.92 14.11
C LEU A 114 -11.26 3.27 13.45
N CYS A 115 -10.22 3.94 13.92
CA CYS A 115 -9.80 5.24 13.39
C CYS A 115 -8.54 5.09 12.52
N HIS A 116 -8.64 5.49 11.25
CA HIS A 116 -7.51 5.50 10.33
C HIS A 116 -6.76 6.82 10.41
N HIS A 117 -5.44 6.73 10.53
CA HIS A 117 -4.45 7.75 10.87
C HIS A 117 -4.47 8.20 12.34
N LEU A 118 -3.32 8.14 12.97
CA LEU A 118 -3.08 8.64 14.33
C LEU A 118 -2.89 10.16 14.30
N TYR A 119 -3.92 10.88 13.85
CA TYR A 119 -3.81 12.33 13.65
C TYR A 119 -5.06 13.07 14.16
N LEU A 120 -5.32 14.25 13.64
CA LEU A 120 -6.31 15.20 14.15
C LEU A 120 -7.72 14.60 14.34
N LEU A 121 -8.27 13.89 13.33
CA LEU A 121 -9.63 13.34 13.45
C LEU A 121 -9.72 12.28 14.55
N THR A 122 -8.75 11.38 14.61
CA THR A 122 -8.69 10.35 15.66
C THR A 122 -8.61 10.97 17.06
N ALA A 123 -7.81 12.05 17.21
CA ALA A 123 -7.72 12.79 18.48
C ALA A 123 -9.04 13.44 18.86
N LEU A 124 -9.74 14.07 17.90
CA LEU A 124 -11.06 14.67 18.10
C LEU A 124 -12.11 13.62 18.49
N VAL A 125 -12.09 12.45 17.86
CA VAL A 125 -13.00 11.36 18.19
C VAL A 125 -12.73 10.82 19.58
N ARG A 126 -11.46 10.61 19.96
CA ARG A 126 -11.10 10.14 21.31
C ARG A 126 -11.52 11.13 22.40
N GLU A 127 -11.34 12.44 22.16
CA GLU A 127 -11.78 13.48 23.09
C GLU A 127 -13.30 13.49 23.25
N ALA A 128 -14.04 13.44 22.13
CA ALA A 128 -15.50 13.52 22.12
C ALA A 128 -16.21 12.29 22.69
N PHE A 129 -15.56 11.12 22.65
CA PHE A 129 -16.14 9.82 23.04
C PHE A 129 -15.22 9.04 23.97
N PRO A 130 -14.98 9.51 25.21
CA PRO A 130 -14.05 8.86 26.15
C PRO A 130 -14.50 7.47 26.60
N GLY A 131 -15.78 7.12 26.49
CA GLY A 131 -16.33 5.82 26.89
C GLY A 131 -16.37 4.76 25.80
N LEU A 132 -16.01 5.09 24.55
CA LEU A 132 -15.98 4.09 23.47
C LEU A 132 -14.62 3.37 23.42
N THR A 133 -14.65 2.08 23.04
CA THR A 133 -13.44 1.34 22.66
C THR A 133 -12.98 1.84 21.29
N ILE A 134 -11.79 2.47 21.23
CA ILE A 134 -11.26 3.07 20.01
C ILE A 134 -9.87 2.52 19.70
N TYR A 135 -9.72 1.90 18.55
CA TYR A 135 -8.44 1.46 18.01
C TYR A 135 -7.96 2.39 16.91
N GLY A 136 -6.68 2.72 16.90
CA GLY A 136 -6.05 3.58 15.91
C GLY A 136 -5.08 2.84 14.99
N PHE A 137 -5.07 3.19 13.72
CA PHE A 137 -4.14 2.63 12.71
C PHE A 137 -3.10 3.65 12.28
N CYS A 138 -1.82 3.31 12.43
CA CYS A 138 -0.71 4.07 11.90
C CYS A 138 -0.50 3.76 10.42
N HIS A 139 -0.58 4.79 9.56
CA HIS A 139 -0.33 4.68 8.12
C HIS A 139 0.99 5.34 7.68
N ASN A 140 1.90 5.65 8.61
CA ASN A 140 3.19 6.31 8.40
C ASN A 140 3.11 7.79 7.99
N THR A 141 2.13 8.21 7.21
CA THR A 141 1.91 9.62 6.85
C THR A 141 1.51 10.47 8.05
N ASP A 142 0.84 9.90 9.04
CA ASP A 142 0.52 10.49 10.33
C ASP A 142 1.78 10.85 11.15
N LEU A 143 2.76 9.95 11.22
CA LEU A 143 4.06 10.23 11.85
C LEU A 143 4.77 11.40 11.16
N ARG A 144 4.80 11.40 9.82
CA ARG A 144 5.39 12.50 9.04
C ARG A 144 4.69 13.84 9.29
N GLN A 145 3.36 13.86 9.40
CA GLN A 145 2.61 15.08 9.73
C GLN A 145 2.98 15.58 11.12
N MET A 146 3.07 14.69 12.10
CA MET A 146 3.46 15.05 13.47
C MET A 146 4.88 15.59 13.58
N GLU A 147 5.80 15.11 12.74
CA GLU A 147 7.19 15.59 12.72
C GLU A 147 7.35 16.92 11.99
N LYS A 148 6.71 17.05 10.83
CA LYS A 148 6.89 18.22 9.96
C LYS A 148 6.11 19.45 10.42
N HIS A 149 4.99 19.27 11.13
CA HIS A 149 4.05 20.34 11.44
C HIS A 149 3.68 20.38 12.92
N SER A 150 3.38 21.58 13.43
CA SER A 150 3.01 21.79 14.82
C SER A 150 1.50 21.86 15.06
N LEU A 151 0.66 21.65 14.04
CA LEU A 151 -0.79 21.77 14.12
C LEU A 151 -1.36 20.92 15.26
N LYS A 152 -1.87 21.59 16.29
CA LYS A 152 -2.49 20.99 17.50
C LYS A 152 -1.70 19.78 18.05
N ARG A 153 -0.37 19.80 17.96
CA ARG A 153 0.51 18.66 18.24
C ARG A 153 0.31 18.06 19.62
N GLU A 154 0.24 18.90 20.66
CA GLU A 154 0.05 18.39 22.03
C GLU A 154 -1.35 17.82 22.23
N PHE A 155 -2.38 18.46 21.71
CA PHE A 155 -3.74 17.94 21.72
C PHE A 155 -3.83 16.55 21.05
N ILE A 156 -3.18 16.40 19.89
CA ILE A 156 -3.12 15.11 19.17
C ILE A 156 -2.41 14.07 20.04
N ARG A 157 -1.22 14.38 20.58
CA ARG A 157 -0.46 13.47 21.43
C ARG A 157 -1.27 13.00 22.64
N GLU A 158 -1.88 13.93 23.38
CA GLU A 158 -2.67 13.61 24.56
C GLU A 158 -3.82 12.65 24.27
N ASN A 159 -4.51 12.82 23.16
CA ASN A 159 -5.66 12.00 22.82
C ASN A 159 -5.27 10.66 22.16
N ILE A 160 -4.20 10.62 21.38
CA ILE A 160 -3.68 9.34 20.85
C ILE A 160 -3.18 8.43 21.98
N ARG A 161 -2.58 8.95 23.04
CA ARG A 161 -2.20 8.17 24.24
C ARG A 161 -3.38 7.51 24.95
N LYS A 162 -4.59 8.07 24.81
CA LYS A 162 -5.83 7.57 25.44
C LYS A 162 -6.53 6.50 24.61
N LEU A 163 -6.02 6.14 23.43
CA LEU A 163 -6.57 5.04 22.63
C LEU A 163 -6.40 3.71 23.36
N ASP A 164 -7.33 2.80 23.13
CA ASP A 164 -7.32 1.47 23.76
C ASP A 164 -6.28 0.56 23.12
N ARG A 165 -6.13 0.62 21.79
CA ARG A 165 -5.11 -0.07 21.01
C ARG A 165 -4.63 0.77 19.84
N ILE A 166 -3.39 0.53 19.43
CA ILE A 166 -2.80 1.12 18.22
C ILE A 166 -2.19 0.00 17.39
N PHE A 167 -2.45 0.03 16.09
CA PHE A 167 -1.91 -0.92 15.14
C PHE A 167 -0.86 -0.28 14.24
N THR A 168 0.28 -0.97 14.13
CA THR A 168 1.39 -0.57 13.24
C THR A 168 1.76 -1.75 12.34
N PRO A 169 2.14 -1.51 11.08
CA PRO A 169 2.45 -2.61 10.15
C PRO A 169 3.77 -3.31 10.43
N LYS A 170 4.70 -2.68 11.16
CA LYS A 170 6.03 -3.24 11.45
C LYS A 170 6.65 -2.64 12.72
N GLU A 171 7.63 -3.34 13.30
CA GLU A 171 8.28 -2.96 14.56
C GLU A 171 8.97 -1.58 14.51
N ALA A 172 9.56 -1.23 13.37
CA ALA A 172 10.14 0.10 13.19
C ALA A 172 9.12 1.22 13.40
N GLN A 173 7.90 1.06 12.87
CA GLN A 173 6.82 2.05 13.08
C GLN A 173 6.28 2.04 14.50
N LYS A 174 6.27 0.90 15.19
CA LYS A 174 5.94 0.85 16.62
C LYS A 174 6.89 1.73 17.44
N LYS A 175 8.20 1.61 17.20
CA LYS A 175 9.20 2.48 17.86
C LYS A 175 8.96 3.96 17.58
N GLU A 176 8.63 4.31 16.35
CA GLU A 176 8.32 5.68 15.96
C GLU A 176 7.02 6.20 16.62
N VAL A 177 5.97 5.38 16.70
CA VAL A 177 4.73 5.74 17.43
C VAL A 177 5.02 6.02 18.91
N ILE A 178 5.84 5.20 19.57
CA ILE A 178 6.27 5.42 20.95
C ILE A 178 7.03 6.76 21.05
N ARG A 179 7.98 7.01 20.18
CA ARG A 179 8.81 8.23 20.17
C ARG A 179 7.97 9.49 19.93
N VAL A 180 7.08 9.46 18.94
CA VAL A 180 6.32 10.64 18.49
C VAL A 180 5.17 10.97 19.43
N TYR A 181 4.42 9.97 19.88
CA TYR A 181 3.22 10.18 20.69
C TYR A 181 3.43 9.90 22.19
N GLY A 182 4.44 9.12 22.58
CA GLY A 182 4.64 8.69 23.96
C GLY A 182 3.57 7.72 24.44
N VAL A 183 3.11 6.83 23.57
CA VAL A 183 2.13 5.77 23.88
C VAL A 183 2.85 4.63 24.61
N GLU A 184 2.17 4.01 25.56
CA GLU A 184 2.66 2.81 26.26
C GLU A 184 2.84 1.64 25.27
N PRO A 185 3.99 0.93 25.30
CA PRO A 185 4.32 -0.11 24.34
C PRO A 185 3.32 -1.29 24.29
N ASP A 186 2.65 -1.58 25.39
CA ASP A 186 1.66 -2.66 25.53
C ASP A 186 0.34 -2.35 24.81
N LYS A 187 0.06 -1.10 24.55
CA LYS A 187 -1.09 -0.67 23.74
C LYS A 187 -0.85 -0.87 22.24
N ILE A 188 0.39 -1.06 21.79
CA ILE A 188 0.74 -1.14 20.37
C ILE A 188 0.91 -2.60 19.96
N ARG A 189 0.21 -2.99 18.89
CA ARG A 189 0.31 -4.30 18.25
C ARG A 189 0.80 -4.15 16.82
N ASN A 190 1.73 -4.98 16.41
CA ASN A 190 2.11 -5.09 15.02
C ASN A 190 1.07 -5.95 14.31
N ILE A 191 0.36 -5.34 13.38
CA ILE A 191 -0.54 -6.02 12.46
C ILE A 191 -0.07 -5.71 11.05
N ALA A 192 0.37 -6.74 10.34
CA ALA A 192 0.82 -6.62 8.97
C ALA A 192 -0.27 -5.99 8.06
N ILE A 193 0.14 -5.51 6.90
CA ILE A 193 -0.79 -5.09 5.85
C ILE A 193 -1.28 -6.34 5.13
N GLY A 194 -2.58 -6.44 4.88
CA GLY A 194 -3.20 -7.58 4.23
C GLY A 194 -3.20 -7.50 2.71
N TYR A 195 -3.38 -8.64 2.06
CA TYR A 195 -3.69 -8.74 0.64
C TYR A 195 -5.01 -9.51 0.43
N ASN A 196 -5.60 -9.38 -0.75
CA ASN A 196 -6.84 -10.09 -1.09
C ASN A 196 -6.53 -11.53 -1.55
N ALA A 197 -6.59 -12.50 -0.63
CA ALA A 197 -6.25 -13.89 -0.89
C ALA A 197 -7.27 -14.64 -1.78
N GLU A 198 -8.47 -14.11 -1.97
CA GLU A 198 -9.44 -14.68 -2.93
C GLU A 198 -9.04 -14.38 -4.35
N ARG A 199 -8.47 -13.21 -4.59
CA ARG A 199 -8.03 -12.73 -5.90
C ARG A 199 -6.60 -13.12 -6.20
N PHE A 200 -5.67 -12.76 -5.33
CA PHE A 200 -4.24 -13.00 -5.53
C PHE A 200 -3.86 -14.37 -4.97
N LYS A 201 -3.76 -15.33 -5.84
CA LYS A 201 -3.44 -16.75 -5.59
C LYS A 201 -2.87 -17.37 -6.84
N LEU A 202 -2.34 -18.58 -6.71
CA LEU A 202 -1.89 -19.36 -7.85
C LEU A 202 -3.02 -19.55 -8.87
N PRO A 203 -2.70 -19.59 -10.18
CA PRO A 203 -3.71 -19.88 -11.21
C PRO A 203 -4.25 -21.29 -11.06
N LYS A 204 -5.55 -21.47 -11.37
CA LYS A 204 -6.22 -22.78 -11.38
C LYS A 204 -6.59 -23.23 -12.77
N GLU A 205 -6.64 -22.29 -13.71
CA GLU A 205 -7.04 -22.53 -15.09
C GLU A 205 -5.99 -21.97 -16.04
N ASP A 206 -5.93 -22.46 -17.28
CA ASP A 206 -4.96 -22.03 -18.29
C ASP A 206 -3.52 -22.05 -17.75
N ILE A 207 -3.11 -23.22 -17.22
CA ILE A 207 -1.85 -23.36 -16.49
C ILE A 207 -0.79 -24.13 -17.29
N ILE A 208 0.46 -23.76 -17.01
CA ILE A 208 1.68 -24.51 -17.31
C ILE A 208 2.53 -24.54 -16.05
N TYR A 209 3.33 -25.59 -15.86
CA TYR A 209 4.25 -25.66 -14.72
C TYR A 209 5.64 -25.18 -15.12
N ARG A 210 6.20 -24.26 -14.34
CA ARG A 210 7.59 -23.81 -14.45
C ARG A 210 8.27 -23.94 -13.09
N GLU A 211 9.37 -24.65 -13.02
CA GLU A 211 10.07 -24.95 -11.75
C GLU A 211 9.15 -25.55 -10.67
N GLY A 212 8.15 -26.35 -11.07
CA GLY A 212 7.15 -26.92 -10.15
C GLY A 212 6.06 -25.96 -9.70
N ILE A 213 6.10 -24.69 -10.10
CA ILE A 213 5.10 -23.67 -9.78
C ILE A 213 4.09 -23.55 -10.93
N PRO A 214 2.77 -23.60 -10.64
CA PRO A 214 1.76 -23.34 -11.65
C PRO A 214 1.82 -21.87 -12.08
N ARG A 215 1.95 -21.65 -13.41
CA ARG A 215 1.93 -20.34 -14.04
C ARG A 215 0.75 -20.26 -14.99
N ARG A 216 0.23 -19.05 -15.18
CA ARG A 216 -0.74 -18.81 -16.24
C ARG A 216 -0.08 -19.00 -17.59
N ARG A 217 -0.74 -19.75 -18.49
CA ARG A 217 -0.18 -20.06 -19.83
C ARG A 217 -0.21 -18.85 -20.74
N THR A 218 -1.30 -18.06 -20.70
CA THR A 218 -1.49 -16.93 -21.61
C THR A 218 -1.85 -15.66 -20.89
N VAL A 219 -1.42 -14.52 -21.42
CA VAL A 219 -1.91 -13.17 -21.03
C VAL A 219 -2.22 -12.37 -22.28
N ARG A 220 -3.19 -11.46 -22.17
CA ARG A 220 -3.56 -10.52 -23.22
C ARG A 220 -3.00 -9.14 -22.89
N LEU A 221 -2.25 -8.57 -23.83
CA LEU A 221 -1.73 -7.21 -23.76
C LEU A 221 -2.84 -6.16 -24.06
N PRO A 222 -2.67 -4.90 -23.65
CA PRO A 222 -3.62 -3.83 -23.96
C PRO A 222 -3.90 -3.61 -25.45
N ASN A 223 -2.93 -3.92 -26.33
CA ASN A 223 -3.07 -3.88 -27.80
C ASN A 223 -3.87 -5.06 -28.38
N GLY A 224 -4.33 -6.00 -27.54
CA GLY A 224 -5.08 -7.19 -27.95
C GLY A 224 -4.22 -8.42 -28.27
N GLU A 225 -2.93 -8.28 -28.36
CA GLU A 225 -1.99 -9.40 -28.56
C GLU A 225 -2.05 -10.39 -27.40
N VAL A 226 -1.97 -11.67 -27.70
CA VAL A 226 -1.89 -12.74 -26.69
C VAL A 226 -0.48 -13.29 -26.65
N LEU A 227 0.13 -13.20 -25.48
CA LEU A 227 1.45 -13.80 -25.23
C LEU A 227 1.29 -15.15 -24.55
N GLU A 228 2.09 -16.11 -25.02
CA GLU A 228 2.21 -17.41 -24.39
C GLU A 228 3.43 -17.48 -23.46
N LYS A 229 3.30 -18.23 -22.37
CA LYS A 229 4.38 -18.54 -21.45
C LYS A 229 5.30 -19.57 -22.11
N GLY A 230 6.53 -19.17 -22.39
CA GLY A 230 7.59 -20.01 -22.95
C GLY A 230 8.82 -20.05 -22.03
N GLU A 231 10.00 -20.21 -22.65
CA GLU A 231 11.29 -20.24 -21.94
C GLU A 231 11.75 -18.84 -21.46
N ALA A 232 11.14 -17.77 -21.98
CA ALA A 232 11.51 -16.40 -21.62
C ALA A 232 11.33 -16.16 -20.11
N LEU A 233 12.28 -15.44 -19.53
CA LEU A 233 12.17 -14.92 -18.18
C LEU A 233 11.23 -13.70 -18.19
N ASP A 234 10.11 -13.80 -17.50
CA ASP A 234 9.10 -12.75 -17.43
C ASP A 234 9.22 -11.96 -16.12
N LEU A 235 9.67 -10.70 -16.24
CA LEU A 235 9.71 -9.77 -15.12
C LEU A 235 8.46 -8.88 -15.13
N LEU A 236 7.92 -8.59 -13.95
CA LEU A 236 6.79 -7.67 -13.75
C LEU A 236 7.16 -6.58 -12.77
N PHE A 237 6.83 -5.36 -13.10
CA PHE A 237 6.76 -4.22 -12.22
C PHE A 237 5.30 -3.73 -12.14
N ALA A 238 4.84 -3.39 -10.94
CA ALA A 238 3.52 -2.76 -10.76
C ALA A 238 3.61 -1.59 -9.77
N GLY A 239 3.33 -0.38 -10.26
CA GLY A 239 3.40 0.85 -9.48
C GLY A 239 3.43 2.11 -10.33
N LYS A 240 3.62 3.28 -9.70
CA LYS A 240 3.82 4.54 -10.42
C LYS A 240 5.11 4.45 -11.27
N LEU A 241 5.01 4.74 -12.56
CA LEU A 241 6.15 4.70 -13.49
C LEU A 241 7.02 5.96 -13.33
N GLY A 242 7.91 5.97 -12.33
CA GLY A 242 8.74 7.12 -12.03
C GLY A 242 9.99 6.79 -11.23
N GLU A 243 10.84 7.83 -11.05
CA GLU A 243 12.16 7.72 -10.41
C GLU A 243 12.06 7.18 -8.98
N LYS A 244 11.12 7.70 -8.17
CA LYS A 244 10.92 7.28 -6.77
C LYS A 244 10.55 5.80 -6.61
N LYS A 245 10.02 5.17 -7.67
CA LYS A 245 9.72 3.72 -7.73
C LYS A 245 10.84 2.92 -8.41
N GLY A 246 11.95 3.57 -8.76
CA GLY A 246 13.14 2.93 -9.30
C GLY A 246 13.01 2.41 -10.72
N VAL A 247 12.02 2.88 -11.51
CA VAL A 247 11.76 2.37 -12.87
C VAL A 247 12.95 2.61 -13.80
N PHE A 248 13.61 3.77 -13.73
CA PHE A 248 14.80 4.06 -14.53
C PHE A 248 15.94 3.10 -14.21
N SER A 249 16.20 2.84 -12.93
CA SER A 249 17.22 1.89 -12.51
C SER A 249 16.86 0.45 -12.90
N LEU A 250 15.58 0.09 -12.88
CA LEU A 250 15.10 -1.20 -13.33
C LEU A 250 15.40 -1.42 -14.82
N LEU A 251 15.03 -0.45 -15.66
CA LEU A 251 15.27 -0.53 -17.11
C LEU A 251 16.76 -0.73 -17.43
N ARG A 252 17.66 0.03 -16.78
CA ARG A 252 19.11 -0.08 -17.00
C ARG A 252 19.71 -1.37 -16.44
N ALA A 253 19.25 -1.81 -15.27
CA ALA A 253 19.72 -3.05 -14.66
C ALA A 253 19.33 -4.27 -15.51
N VAL A 254 18.10 -4.29 -16.06
CA VAL A 254 17.63 -5.35 -16.95
C VAL A 254 18.35 -5.30 -18.29
N GLU A 255 18.65 -4.11 -18.84
CA GLU A 255 19.46 -3.97 -20.07
C GLU A 255 20.86 -4.57 -19.88
N SER A 256 21.51 -4.24 -18.75
CA SER A 256 22.82 -4.83 -18.42
C SER A 256 22.74 -6.35 -18.28
N LEU A 257 21.68 -6.88 -17.62
CA LEU A 257 21.46 -8.32 -17.47
C LEU A 257 21.27 -8.99 -18.85
N PHE A 258 20.43 -8.40 -19.69
CA PHE A 258 20.13 -8.91 -21.03
C PHE A 258 21.39 -9.05 -21.90
N HIS A 259 22.30 -8.06 -21.85
CA HIS A 259 23.56 -8.11 -22.59
C HIS A 259 24.52 -9.19 -22.09
N GLU A 260 24.54 -9.48 -20.80
CA GLU A 260 25.40 -10.52 -20.22
C GLU A 260 24.88 -11.94 -20.52
N GLU A 261 23.57 -12.12 -20.63
CA GLU A 261 22.92 -13.44 -20.78
C GLU A 261 22.41 -13.74 -22.21
N LYS A 262 22.84 -12.96 -23.18
CA LYS A 262 22.37 -13.02 -24.58
C LYS A 262 22.29 -14.44 -25.20
N GLU A 263 23.05 -15.38 -24.68
CA GLU A 263 23.07 -16.76 -25.16
C GLU A 263 22.20 -17.74 -24.36
N LYS A 264 21.59 -17.30 -23.23
CA LYS A 264 20.97 -18.23 -22.28
C LYS A 264 19.46 -18.15 -22.15
N SER A 265 18.83 -16.98 -22.28
CA SER A 265 17.37 -16.88 -22.10
C SER A 265 16.80 -15.61 -22.73
N ALA A 266 15.68 -15.72 -23.44
CA ALA A 266 14.87 -14.57 -23.79
C ALA A 266 14.33 -13.95 -22.47
N LEU A 267 14.23 -12.61 -22.41
CA LEU A 267 13.76 -11.85 -21.26
C LEU A 267 12.67 -10.88 -21.73
N ARG A 268 11.60 -10.73 -20.96
CA ARG A 268 10.54 -9.73 -21.21
C ARG A 268 10.25 -8.96 -19.91
N LEU A 269 10.01 -7.66 -20.01
CA LEU A 269 9.61 -6.82 -18.88
C LEU A 269 8.21 -6.25 -19.10
N PHE A 270 7.33 -6.45 -18.13
CA PHE A 270 5.98 -5.90 -18.07
C PHE A 270 5.95 -4.75 -17.08
N LEU A 271 5.48 -3.59 -17.51
CA LEU A 271 5.36 -2.37 -16.68
C LEU A 271 3.88 -2.03 -16.51
N ALA A 272 3.31 -2.39 -15.35
CA ALA A 272 1.93 -2.05 -14.98
C ALA A 272 1.90 -0.76 -14.15
N GLY A 273 1.15 0.21 -14.60
CA GLY A 273 1.00 1.51 -13.94
C GLY A 273 1.07 2.69 -14.89
N ASP A 274 0.99 3.87 -14.32
CA ASP A 274 1.07 5.12 -15.06
C ASP A 274 1.77 6.20 -14.22
N ASN A 275 2.03 7.36 -14.81
CA ASN A 275 2.57 8.53 -14.12
C ASN A 275 1.79 9.77 -14.55
N GLY A 276 1.24 10.51 -13.58
CA GLY A 276 0.55 11.77 -13.84
C GLY A 276 1.50 12.92 -14.24
N ASN A 277 2.82 12.79 -13.99
CA ASN A 277 3.84 13.74 -14.48
C ASN A 277 4.23 13.33 -15.91
N LEU A 278 3.76 14.10 -16.90
CA LEU A 278 3.99 13.81 -18.32
C LEU A 278 5.47 13.80 -18.69
N THR A 279 6.26 14.72 -18.16
CA THR A 279 7.70 14.80 -18.44
C THR A 279 8.44 13.54 -17.96
N GLU A 280 8.14 13.09 -16.76
CA GLU A 280 8.74 11.89 -16.20
C GLU A 280 8.26 10.63 -16.96
N LYS A 281 6.98 10.57 -17.32
CA LYS A 281 6.41 9.51 -18.16
C LYS A 281 7.13 9.41 -19.50
N GLU A 282 7.26 10.51 -20.22
CA GLU A 282 7.98 10.56 -21.50
C GLU A 282 9.45 10.13 -21.36
N ALA A 283 10.11 10.50 -20.26
CA ALA A 283 11.49 10.08 -20.01
C ALA A 283 11.61 8.57 -19.81
N VAL A 284 10.64 7.91 -19.12
CA VAL A 284 10.57 6.47 -18.98
C VAL A 284 10.39 5.78 -20.33
N TYR A 285 9.45 6.29 -21.16
CA TYR A 285 9.21 5.71 -22.51
C TYR A 285 10.44 5.85 -23.39
N ARG A 286 11.09 7.01 -23.44
CA ARG A 286 12.34 7.21 -24.23
C ARG A 286 13.46 6.28 -23.79
N LEU A 287 13.63 6.07 -22.47
CA LEU A 287 14.63 5.11 -22.00
C LEU A 287 14.28 3.69 -22.42
N ALA A 288 13.00 3.30 -22.31
CA ALA A 288 12.53 1.98 -22.71
C ALA A 288 12.74 1.71 -24.21
N GLU A 289 12.51 2.71 -25.08
CA GLU A 289 12.76 2.62 -26.52
C GLU A 289 14.25 2.38 -26.86
N SER A 290 15.17 2.76 -25.98
CA SER A 290 16.61 2.51 -26.14
C SER A 290 17.08 1.14 -25.65
N CYS A 291 16.20 0.38 -25.00
CA CYS A 291 16.51 -0.95 -24.47
C CYS A 291 16.46 -2.03 -25.58
N SER A 292 17.29 -3.05 -25.45
CA SER A 292 17.46 -4.12 -26.45
C SER A 292 16.55 -5.35 -26.22
N TYR A 293 15.76 -5.35 -25.13
CA TYR A 293 14.86 -6.44 -24.76
C TYR A 293 13.38 -6.01 -24.85
N PRO A 294 12.44 -6.97 -25.01
CA PRO A 294 11.02 -6.65 -25.08
C PRO A 294 10.48 -6.01 -23.79
N ILE A 295 9.87 -4.84 -23.92
CA ILE A 295 9.20 -4.11 -22.82
C ILE A 295 7.73 -3.89 -23.21
N HIS A 296 6.81 -4.30 -22.32
CA HIS A 296 5.38 -4.17 -22.52
C HIS A 296 4.80 -3.19 -21.49
N PHE A 297 4.37 -2.02 -21.94
CA PHE A 297 3.62 -1.07 -21.12
C PHE A 297 2.16 -1.51 -21.03
N LEU A 298 1.71 -1.83 -19.83
CA LEU A 298 0.36 -2.32 -19.59
C LEU A 298 -0.63 -1.20 -19.24
N GLY A 299 -0.12 0.01 -18.94
CA GLY A 299 -0.94 1.08 -18.42
C GLY A 299 -1.46 0.77 -17.00
N ARG A 300 -2.44 1.54 -16.56
CA ARG A 300 -3.12 1.29 -15.28
C ARG A 300 -4.09 0.13 -15.46
N LEU A 301 -3.87 -0.96 -14.73
CA LEU A 301 -4.71 -2.14 -14.74
C LEU A 301 -5.62 -2.18 -13.52
N GLU A 302 -6.84 -2.67 -13.70
CA GLU A 302 -7.67 -3.13 -12.59
C GLU A 302 -7.10 -4.42 -11.98
N GLN A 303 -7.43 -4.69 -10.72
CA GLN A 303 -6.85 -5.83 -10.01
C GLN A 303 -7.15 -7.20 -10.68
N GLU A 304 -8.32 -7.33 -11.34
CA GLU A 304 -8.74 -8.52 -12.10
C GLU A 304 -7.82 -8.81 -13.29
N GLU A 305 -7.25 -7.79 -13.90
CA GLU A 305 -6.29 -7.96 -14.99
C GLU A 305 -4.86 -8.08 -14.44
N LEU A 306 -4.52 -7.30 -13.42
CA LEU A 306 -3.17 -7.32 -12.82
C LEU A 306 -2.82 -8.70 -12.25
N VAL A 307 -3.77 -9.41 -11.64
CA VAL A 307 -3.54 -10.77 -11.12
C VAL A 307 -3.10 -11.75 -12.20
N LYS A 308 -3.58 -11.60 -13.44
CA LYS A 308 -3.18 -12.45 -14.55
C LYS A 308 -1.70 -12.27 -14.90
N PHE A 309 -1.19 -11.04 -14.83
CA PHE A 309 0.24 -10.76 -15.05
C PHE A 309 1.10 -11.24 -13.88
N TYR A 310 0.66 -11.13 -12.62
CA TYR A 310 1.35 -11.79 -11.50
C TYR A 310 1.42 -13.31 -11.71
N GLN A 311 0.33 -13.94 -12.11
CA GLN A 311 0.29 -15.40 -12.35
C GLN A 311 1.10 -15.83 -13.56
N PHE A 312 1.34 -14.95 -14.53
CA PHE A 312 2.14 -15.21 -15.73
C PHE A 312 3.63 -14.99 -15.49
N SER A 313 4.02 -13.98 -14.72
CA SER A 313 5.41 -13.59 -14.55
C SER A 313 6.17 -14.51 -13.59
N ASP A 314 7.51 -14.55 -13.72
CA ASP A 314 8.41 -15.35 -12.87
C ASP A 314 8.91 -14.54 -11.67
N ILE A 315 9.28 -13.29 -11.94
CA ILE A 315 9.86 -12.38 -10.96
C ILE A 315 9.06 -11.08 -10.93
N PHE A 316 8.66 -10.66 -9.74
CA PHE A 316 8.15 -9.33 -9.49
C PHE A 316 9.28 -8.44 -8.97
N THR A 317 9.43 -7.23 -9.51
CA THR A 317 10.51 -6.31 -9.12
C THR A 317 9.95 -4.96 -8.74
N LEU A 318 10.27 -4.50 -7.51
CA LEU A 318 9.90 -3.17 -7.03
C LEU A 318 11.11 -2.49 -6.36
N PRO A 319 12.03 -1.88 -7.14
CA PRO A 319 13.23 -1.22 -6.60
C PRO A 319 12.93 0.20 -6.12
N SER A 320 11.85 0.38 -5.36
CA SER A 320 11.37 1.65 -4.84
C SER A 320 12.34 2.25 -3.81
N PHE A 321 12.52 3.57 -3.82
CA PHE A 321 13.34 4.29 -2.84
C PHE A 321 12.56 4.70 -1.58
N PHE A 322 11.25 4.60 -1.63
CA PHE A 322 10.38 4.87 -0.49
C PHE A 322 9.07 4.09 -0.59
N ASP A 323 8.83 3.22 0.37
CA ASP A 323 7.57 2.50 0.60
C ASP A 323 7.43 2.12 2.09
N ALA A 324 6.21 1.88 2.54
CA ALA A 324 5.96 1.28 3.85
C ALA A 324 6.12 -0.26 3.77
N VAL A 325 5.01 -0.97 3.56
CA VAL A 325 4.98 -2.38 3.13
C VAL A 325 4.14 -2.39 1.85
N PRO A 326 4.77 -2.60 0.67
CA PRO A 326 4.03 -2.51 -0.59
C PRO A 326 3.10 -3.71 -0.77
N LEU A 327 1.79 -3.46 -0.92
CA LEU A 327 0.77 -4.50 -1.15
C LEU A 327 1.10 -5.35 -2.38
N THR A 328 1.61 -4.72 -3.43
CA THR A 328 2.00 -5.39 -4.68
C THR A 328 3.02 -6.50 -4.49
N VAL A 329 3.86 -6.41 -3.46
CA VAL A 329 4.83 -7.47 -3.10
C VAL A 329 4.10 -8.68 -2.50
N LEU A 330 3.14 -8.46 -1.60
CA LEU A 330 2.34 -9.56 -1.03
C LEU A 330 1.47 -10.22 -2.09
N GLU A 331 0.88 -9.44 -2.99
CA GLU A 331 0.10 -9.91 -4.13
C GLU A 331 0.96 -10.79 -5.06
N ALA A 332 2.17 -10.34 -5.36
CA ALA A 332 3.13 -11.09 -6.18
C ALA A 332 3.52 -12.43 -5.53
N LEU A 333 3.90 -12.41 -4.25
CA LEU A 333 4.23 -13.62 -3.49
C LEU A 333 3.07 -14.61 -3.44
N ALA A 334 1.84 -14.12 -3.23
CA ALA A 334 0.63 -14.95 -3.21
C ALA A 334 0.36 -15.62 -4.58
N CYS A 335 0.75 -14.96 -5.67
CA CYS A 335 0.66 -15.49 -7.04
C CYS A 335 1.88 -16.35 -7.43
N GLY A 336 2.82 -16.60 -6.51
CA GLY A 336 3.98 -17.47 -6.72
C GLY A 336 5.18 -16.78 -7.37
N ASN A 337 5.27 -15.45 -7.42
CA ASN A 337 6.46 -14.77 -7.93
C ASN A 337 7.62 -14.86 -6.94
N LYS A 338 8.83 -14.92 -7.47
CA LYS A 338 10.03 -14.50 -6.78
C LYS A 338 10.00 -12.97 -6.72
N VAL A 339 10.50 -12.35 -5.67
CA VAL A 339 10.41 -10.89 -5.49
C VAL A 339 11.79 -10.27 -5.35
N VAL A 340 12.05 -9.21 -6.11
CA VAL A 340 13.23 -8.36 -5.95
C VAL A 340 12.79 -7.00 -5.44
N LEU A 341 13.28 -6.60 -4.26
CA LEU A 341 12.79 -5.46 -3.50
C LEU A 341 13.94 -4.67 -2.89
N THR A 342 13.86 -3.34 -2.86
CA THR A 342 14.84 -2.53 -2.13
C THR A 342 14.73 -2.78 -0.62
N ALA A 343 15.86 -2.90 0.05
CA ALA A 343 15.99 -3.06 1.51
C ALA A 343 15.66 -1.74 2.22
N LEU A 344 14.39 -1.32 2.19
CA LEU A 344 13.91 -0.17 2.93
C LEU A 344 13.82 -0.49 4.41
N GLU A 345 13.89 0.54 5.24
CA GLU A 345 13.89 0.41 6.70
C GLU A 345 12.76 -0.48 7.24
N GLY A 346 13.15 -1.53 7.94
CA GLY A 346 12.24 -2.52 8.55
C GLY A 346 11.53 -3.45 7.58
N LEU A 347 11.80 -3.42 6.24
CA LEU A 347 11.21 -4.38 5.31
C LEU A 347 11.88 -5.76 5.38
N GLU A 348 13.20 -5.81 5.51
CA GLU A 348 13.90 -7.09 5.69
C GLU A 348 13.42 -7.83 6.93
N ASP A 349 13.29 -7.11 8.05
CA ASP A 349 12.79 -7.69 9.30
C ASP A 349 11.35 -8.14 9.16
N PHE A 350 10.50 -7.31 8.53
CA PHE A 350 9.11 -7.68 8.25
C PHE A 350 9.00 -9.01 7.50
N PHE A 351 9.77 -9.20 6.42
CA PHE A 351 9.72 -10.44 5.63
C PHE A 351 10.37 -11.62 6.35
N LYS A 352 11.45 -11.41 7.13
CA LYS A 352 12.05 -12.45 7.97
C LYS A 352 11.10 -12.94 9.05
N GLU A 353 10.35 -12.05 9.68
CA GLU A 353 9.40 -12.37 10.75
C GLU A 353 8.12 -13.01 10.21
N ASN A 354 7.57 -12.46 9.13
CA ASN A 354 6.26 -12.87 8.62
C ASN A 354 6.33 -13.91 7.50
N THR A 355 7.39 -13.94 6.70
CA THR A 355 7.48 -14.87 5.55
C THR A 355 8.91 -15.40 5.35
N PRO A 356 9.53 -16.03 6.35
CA PRO A 356 10.98 -16.34 6.36
C PRO A 356 11.44 -17.26 5.22
N ALA A 357 10.54 -18.04 4.64
CA ALA A 357 10.85 -18.95 3.53
C ALA A 357 10.39 -18.44 2.16
N SER A 358 9.86 -17.20 2.09
CA SER A 358 9.47 -16.60 0.82
C SER A 358 10.69 -16.15 0.00
N PRO A 359 10.65 -16.29 -1.33
CA PRO A 359 11.75 -15.94 -2.22
C PRO A 359 11.83 -14.42 -2.43
N VAL A 360 12.25 -13.69 -1.40
CA VAL A 360 12.45 -12.25 -1.43
C VAL A 360 13.94 -11.93 -1.45
N PHE A 361 14.38 -11.22 -2.47
CA PHE A 361 15.77 -10.83 -2.72
C PHE A 361 15.90 -9.32 -2.52
N PHE A 362 16.66 -8.91 -1.54
CA PHE A 362 16.82 -7.51 -1.20
C PHE A 362 17.99 -6.86 -1.94
N VAL A 363 17.74 -5.64 -2.42
CA VAL A 363 18.75 -4.74 -2.99
C VAL A 363 19.04 -3.66 -1.96
N GLN A 364 20.30 -3.54 -1.54
CA GLN A 364 20.69 -2.53 -0.56
C GLN A 364 20.42 -1.12 -1.08
N LEU A 365 19.76 -0.31 -0.25
CA LEU A 365 19.42 1.07 -0.56
C LEU A 365 20.70 1.87 -0.85
N PRO A 366 20.74 2.68 -1.92
CA PRO A 366 21.87 3.58 -2.19
C PRO A 366 21.91 4.70 -1.14
N LYS A 367 22.97 5.49 -1.13
CA LYS A 367 23.01 6.70 -0.31
C LYS A 367 21.94 7.67 -0.80
N MET A 368 21.08 8.09 0.09
CA MET A 368 19.98 8.98 -0.23
C MET A 368 20.42 10.45 -0.08
N GLN A 369 19.95 11.30 -1.00
CA GLN A 369 20.09 12.75 -0.89
C GLN A 369 19.05 13.32 0.09
N ASN A 370 17.85 12.76 0.04
CA ASN A 370 16.75 13.03 0.96
C ASN A 370 15.93 11.72 1.16
N GLN A 371 14.72 11.83 1.64
CA GLN A 371 13.91 10.67 2.05
C GLN A 371 13.49 9.72 0.90
N ASP A 372 13.43 10.23 -0.33
CA ASP A 372 12.89 9.50 -1.50
C ASP A 372 13.68 9.75 -2.81
N GLU A 373 14.84 10.44 -2.71
CA GLU A 373 15.73 10.70 -3.84
C GLU A 373 17.14 10.17 -3.57
N MET A 374 17.63 9.41 -4.49
CA MET A 374 18.98 8.84 -4.48
C MET A 374 20.03 9.86 -4.91
N LYS A 375 21.24 9.75 -4.35
CA LYS A 375 22.39 10.47 -4.89
C LYS A 375 22.77 9.94 -6.27
N LYS A 376 22.88 10.82 -7.26
CA LYS A 376 23.17 10.44 -8.65
C LYS A 376 24.47 9.65 -8.81
N GLU A 377 25.47 9.92 -7.98
CA GLU A 377 26.75 9.22 -7.95
C GLU A 377 26.66 7.74 -7.56
N ASP A 378 25.64 7.35 -6.80
CA ASP A 378 25.43 5.98 -6.33
C ASP A 378 24.51 5.17 -7.25
N MET A 379 23.93 5.79 -8.29
CA MET A 379 22.96 5.16 -9.20
C MET A 379 23.54 3.90 -9.88
N ALA A 380 24.72 4.00 -10.50
CA ALA A 380 25.32 2.86 -11.19
C ALA A 380 25.62 1.68 -10.25
N ALA A 381 26.04 1.97 -9.02
CA ALA A 381 26.26 0.94 -8.01
C ALA A 381 24.95 0.25 -7.59
N PHE A 382 23.87 1.02 -7.45
CA PHE A 382 22.54 0.48 -7.16
C PHE A 382 22.01 -0.39 -8.31
N GLU A 383 22.14 0.07 -9.56
CA GLU A 383 21.72 -0.68 -10.76
C GLU A 383 22.48 -2.00 -10.89
N THR A 384 23.79 -2.01 -10.56
CA THR A 384 24.58 -3.24 -10.52
C THR A 384 24.06 -4.22 -9.46
N LYS A 385 23.77 -3.74 -8.24
CA LYS A 385 23.20 -4.59 -7.18
C LYS A 385 21.79 -5.10 -7.53
N LEU A 386 20.99 -4.27 -8.19
CA LEU A 386 19.65 -4.64 -8.65
C LEU A 386 19.74 -5.76 -9.68
N LYS A 387 20.62 -5.64 -10.68
CA LYS A 387 20.94 -6.69 -11.65
C LYS A 387 21.32 -8.01 -10.97
N GLU A 388 22.25 -7.95 -10.02
CA GLU A 388 22.70 -9.15 -9.29
C GLU A 388 21.57 -9.80 -8.47
N SER A 389 20.68 -8.99 -7.87
CA SER A 389 19.53 -9.53 -7.16
C SER A 389 18.49 -10.16 -8.07
N ILE A 390 18.27 -9.60 -9.27
CA ILE A 390 17.44 -10.24 -10.31
C ILE A 390 18.07 -11.56 -10.75
N ARG A 391 19.39 -11.62 -10.98
CA ARG A 391 20.11 -12.86 -11.34
C ARG A 391 19.96 -13.92 -10.24
N LYS A 392 20.17 -13.58 -8.97
CA LYS A 392 19.95 -14.51 -7.85
C LYS A 392 18.51 -15.03 -7.80
N ALA A 393 17.54 -14.17 -8.09
CA ALA A 393 16.14 -14.59 -8.17
C ALA A 393 15.90 -15.53 -9.35
N THR A 394 16.57 -15.34 -10.50
CA THR A 394 16.50 -16.25 -11.65
C THR A 394 17.07 -17.64 -11.31
N GLU A 395 18.21 -17.69 -10.63
CA GLU A 395 18.90 -18.94 -10.25
C GLU A 395 18.22 -19.68 -9.09
N TYR A 396 17.35 -18.99 -8.32
CA TYR A 396 16.68 -19.61 -7.19
C TYR A 396 15.65 -20.64 -7.64
N THR A 397 15.75 -21.84 -7.09
CA THR A 397 14.77 -22.92 -7.28
C THR A 397 13.91 -23.08 -6.04
N TYR A 398 12.59 -23.13 -6.22
CA TYR A 398 11.66 -23.35 -5.11
C TYR A 398 11.88 -24.73 -4.48
N LYS A 399 12.12 -24.76 -3.17
CA LYS A 399 12.08 -26.01 -2.40
C LYS A 399 10.65 -26.42 -2.06
N ASN A 400 9.85 -25.46 -1.62
CA ASN A 400 8.43 -25.58 -1.34
C ASN A 400 7.76 -24.22 -1.52
N MET A 401 6.52 -24.21 -1.98
CA MET A 401 5.73 -22.99 -1.95
C MET A 401 5.29 -22.66 -0.51
N VAL A 402 5.53 -21.43 -0.11
CA VAL A 402 5.11 -20.92 1.20
C VAL A 402 3.78 -20.21 1.03
N SER A 403 2.76 -20.68 1.73
CA SER A 403 1.50 -19.96 1.84
C SER A 403 1.68 -18.73 2.72
N ILE A 404 1.27 -17.57 2.24
CA ILE A 404 1.22 -16.33 3.01
C ILE A 404 -0.21 -15.93 3.39
N SER A 405 -1.14 -16.89 3.42
CA SER A 405 -2.58 -16.65 3.69
C SER A 405 -2.86 -16.00 5.05
N PHE A 406 -1.97 -16.17 6.02
CA PHE A 406 -2.03 -15.49 7.33
C PHE A 406 -1.79 -13.97 7.22
N LEU A 407 -1.30 -13.46 6.08
CA LEU A 407 -1.25 -12.05 5.73
C LEU A 407 -2.45 -11.62 4.86
N SER A 408 -3.50 -12.44 4.75
CA SER A 408 -4.73 -12.02 4.08
C SER A 408 -5.49 -10.98 4.90
N TRP A 409 -6.32 -10.16 4.26
CA TRP A 409 -7.19 -9.22 4.97
C TRP A 409 -8.07 -9.93 5.98
N ASP A 410 -8.55 -11.14 5.67
CA ASP A 410 -9.39 -11.92 6.58
C ASP A 410 -8.62 -12.32 7.86
N ALA A 411 -7.36 -12.74 7.73
CA ALA A 411 -6.51 -13.03 8.88
C ALA A 411 -6.18 -11.76 9.69
N ILE A 412 -5.89 -10.64 9.02
CA ILE A 412 -5.65 -9.35 9.66
C ILE A 412 -6.88 -8.89 10.46
N CYS A 413 -8.06 -8.96 9.87
CA CYS A 413 -9.31 -8.56 10.54
C CYS A 413 -9.61 -9.46 11.75
N LYS A 414 -9.35 -10.77 11.66
CA LYS A 414 -9.44 -11.67 12.80
C LYS A 414 -8.51 -11.23 13.94
N ASN A 415 -7.25 -10.95 13.63
CA ASN A 415 -6.28 -10.47 14.63
C ASN A 415 -6.70 -9.14 15.29
N ILE A 416 -7.38 -8.25 14.55
CA ILE A 416 -7.94 -7.00 15.13
C ILE A 416 -9.03 -7.32 16.15
N LEU A 417 -9.92 -8.27 15.85
CA LEU A 417 -11.01 -8.69 16.76
C LEU A 417 -10.46 -9.39 18.01
N ASP A 418 -9.47 -10.27 17.84
CA ASP A 418 -8.83 -11.00 18.93
C ASP A 418 -8.09 -10.08 19.93
N CYS A 419 -7.85 -8.81 19.57
CA CYS A 419 -7.26 -7.81 20.50
C CYS A 419 -8.28 -7.18 21.46
N LYS A 420 -9.55 -7.52 21.37
CA LYS A 420 -10.59 -6.96 22.27
C LYS A 420 -10.65 -7.66 23.63
N ASP A 421 -10.16 -8.88 23.70
CA ASP A 421 -10.05 -9.67 24.93
C ASP A 421 -8.71 -9.40 25.62
#